data_032a86bb085f39ac311708a5b0b902e3
#
_entry.id   032a86bb085f39ac311708a5b0b902e3
#
_cell.length_a   1.000
_cell.length_b   1.000
_cell.length_c   1.000
_cell.angle_alpha   90.00
_cell.angle_beta   90.00
_cell.angle_gamma   90.00
#
_symmetry.space_group_name_H-M   'P 1'
#
loop_
_entity.id
_entity.type
_entity.pdbx_description
1 polymer ?
#
loop_
_entity_poly.entity_id
_entity_poly.type
_entity_poly.pdbx_seq_one_letter_code
_entity_poly.pdbx_strand_id
1 'polypeptide(L)'
;MNKIVCGVLLFSVMACAVPIDDSLLKSVKRAGLKAIPTDKVQLHKLIDPKKVITPERVKLGKQLFFDTRLSKDQTVNCASCHDLTKGGADGLSVAVGIGGQKNPHHLNSPTVYNSALFKRQFWDGRSPNLEDQAMGPMLAPFEMGMTPKLAEDRINAVPEYVKSFKKAYGDDVKIDFKKIASTIAIFERTLITPSRFDDFLNGEKNALTKTEKKGLSVFIDRGCINCHTGVAIGGSMQPFAIADEFKFKDVGDFKGDKNGLVKVPSLRNVTLNSPYFHNGTVVELKDAIKEMSRIQLSVTGIEDAEIDDLITFFKSLEGRKPDITLPKIPK
;
A
#
# COMPACT_ATOMS: atom_id res chain seq x y z
N MET A 1 -50.14 30.22 -60.69
CA MET A 1 -49.73 28.90 -60.20
C MET A 1 -48.33 29.04 -59.60
N ASN A 2 -48.23 29.34 -58.32
CA ASN A 2 -46.94 29.51 -57.60
C ASN A 2 -46.60 28.17 -56.96
N LYS A 3 -45.47 27.61 -57.36
CA LYS A 3 -44.90 26.39 -56.69
C LYS A 3 -44.01 26.85 -55.51
N ILE A 4 -44.47 26.54 -54.31
CA ILE A 4 -43.68 26.67 -53.08
C ILE A 4 -42.73 25.45 -53.02
N VAL A 5 -41.39 25.73 -53.08
CA VAL A 5 -40.40 24.70 -52.86
C VAL A 5 -40.04 24.73 -51.34
N CYS A 6 -40.46 23.71 -50.63
CA CYS A 6 -40.04 23.50 -49.24
C CYS A 6 -38.61 22.94 -49.23
N GLY A 7 -37.67 23.77 -48.84
CA GLY A 7 -36.30 23.32 -48.57
C GLY A 7 -36.22 22.66 -47.17
N VAL A 8 -35.91 21.37 -47.15
CA VAL A 8 -35.61 20.63 -45.91
C VAL A 8 -34.17 20.93 -45.51
N LEU A 9 -34.01 21.75 -44.46
CA LEU A 9 -32.70 21.90 -43.80
C LEU A 9 -32.39 20.67 -42.92
N LEU A 10 -31.51 19.82 -43.42
CA LEU A 10 -30.87 18.77 -42.62
C LEU A 10 -29.88 19.41 -41.63
N PHE A 11 -30.30 19.54 -40.35
CA PHE A 11 -29.36 19.77 -39.28
C PHE A 11 -28.58 18.48 -39.01
N SER A 12 -27.36 18.39 -39.48
CA SER A 12 -26.41 17.35 -39.06
C SER A 12 -25.95 17.69 -37.63
N VAL A 13 -26.51 16.99 -36.64
CA VAL A 13 -25.97 17.02 -35.28
C VAL A 13 -24.64 16.31 -35.31
N MET A 14 -23.57 17.08 -35.41
CA MET A 14 -22.20 16.57 -35.20
C MET A 14 -22.08 16.22 -33.72
N ALA A 15 -22.37 14.95 -33.39
CA ALA A 15 -22.03 14.41 -32.08
C ALA A 15 -20.50 14.45 -31.97
N CYS A 16 -19.96 15.43 -31.25
CA CYS A 16 -18.55 15.43 -30.86
C CYS A 16 -18.29 14.18 -30.01
N ALA A 17 -17.72 13.16 -30.64
CA ALA A 17 -17.27 11.98 -29.92
C ALA A 17 -16.23 12.44 -28.89
N VAL A 18 -16.57 12.29 -27.59
CA VAL A 18 -15.63 12.55 -26.51
C VAL A 18 -14.44 11.61 -26.72
N PRO A 19 -13.19 12.11 -26.75
CA PRO A 19 -12.05 11.22 -26.89
C PRO A 19 -12.09 10.11 -25.83
N ILE A 20 -11.77 8.88 -26.21
CA ILE A 20 -11.81 7.70 -25.33
C ILE A 20 -11.10 7.97 -24.00
N ASP A 21 -9.96 8.65 -24.05
CA ASP A 21 -9.17 9.02 -22.87
C ASP A 21 -9.93 9.94 -21.89
N ASP A 22 -10.72 10.87 -22.41
CA ASP A 22 -11.50 11.80 -21.55
C ASP A 22 -12.69 11.08 -20.92
N SER A 23 -13.31 10.15 -21.62
CA SER A 23 -14.40 9.32 -21.09
C SER A 23 -13.88 8.37 -20.01
N LEU A 24 -12.75 7.71 -20.24
CA LEU A 24 -12.10 6.81 -19.28
C LEU A 24 -11.67 7.58 -18.03
N LEU A 25 -11.03 8.74 -18.16
CA LEU A 25 -10.61 9.56 -17.03
C LEU A 25 -11.80 10.05 -16.19
N LYS A 26 -12.93 10.38 -16.83
CA LYS A 26 -14.18 10.71 -16.12
C LYS A 26 -14.72 9.49 -15.35
N SER A 27 -14.73 8.31 -15.95
CA SER A 27 -15.18 7.07 -15.31
C SER A 27 -14.33 6.73 -14.09
N VAL A 28 -13.01 6.80 -14.24
CA VAL A 28 -12.03 6.57 -13.16
C VAL A 28 -12.26 7.52 -11.97
N LYS A 29 -12.47 8.82 -12.25
CA LYS A 29 -12.72 9.83 -11.20
C LYS A 29 -14.06 9.60 -10.50
N ARG A 30 -15.13 9.24 -11.24
CA ARG A 30 -16.44 8.89 -10.66
C ARG A 30 -16.34 7.66 -9.77
N ALA A 31 -15.55 6.69 -10.17
CA ALA A 31 -15.31 5.48 -9.40
C ALA A 31 -14.40 5.69 -8.17
N GLY A 32 -13.98 6.93 -7.90
CA GLY A 32 -13.28 7.32 -6.69
C GLY A 32 -11.78 7.06 -6.67
N LEU A 33 -11.17 6.69 -7.81
CA LEU A 33 -9.70 6.59 -7.91
C LEU A 33 -9.06 7.99 -7.85
N LYS A 34 -7.98 8.10 -7.10
CA LYS A 34 -7.30 9.38 -6.84
C LYS A 34 -5.79 9.21 -7.03
N ALA A 35 -5.19 10.22 -7.65
CA ALA A 35 -3.74 10.29 -7.77
C ALA A 35 -3.07 10.58 -6.42
N ILE A 36 -1.85 10.09 -6.26
CA ILE A 36 -0.94 10.59 -5.23
C ILE A 36 -0.56 12.03 -5.65
N PRO A 37 -0.75 13.05 -4.77
CA PRO A 37 -0.37 14.41 -5.09
C PRO A 37 1.13 14.54 -5.37
N THR A 38 1.49 15.24 -6.44
CA THR A 38 2.88 15.62 -6.73
C THR A 38 3.35 16.79 -5.88
N ASP A 39 2.42 17.66 -5.50
CA ASP A 39 2.69 18.77 -4.58
C ASP A 39 2.93 18.28 -3.16
N LYS A 40 4.08 18.65 -2.58
CA LYS A 40 4.50 18.18 -1.25
C LYS A 40 3.56 18.63 -0.12
N VAL A 41 2.95 19.81 -0.24
CA VAL A 41 2.02 20.33 0.78
C VAL A 41 0.71 19.54 0.75
N GLN A 42 0.20 19.26 -0.45
CA GLN A 42 -1.01 18.44 -0.62
C GLN A 42 -0.76 16.99 -0.18
N LEU A 43 0.40 16.42 -0.52
CA LEU A 43 0.79 15.09 -0.07
C LEU A 43 0.88 15.02 1.46
N HIS A 44 1.51 16.01 2.09
CA HIS A 44 1.60 16.08 3.55
C HIS A 44 0.22 16.18 4.21
N LYS A 45 -0.68 17.00 3.65
CA LYS A 45 -2.08 17.09 4.12
C LYS A 45 -2.83 15.77 3.99
N LEU A 46 -2.57 15.03 2.92
CA LEU A 46 -3.21 13.73 2.67
C LEU A 46 -2.72 12.66 3.65
N ILE A 47 -1.42 12.61 3.92
CA ILE A 47 -0.80 11.59 4.79
C ILE A 47 -1.12 11.86 6.26
N ASP A 48 -0.66 12.98 6.79
CA ASP A 48 -0.91 13.39 8.18
C ASP A 48 -0.48 14.86 8.40
N PRO A 49 -1.40 15.83 8.34
CA PRO A 49 -1.06 17.24 8.47
C PRO A 49 -0.55 17.64 9.87
N LYS A 50 -0.74 16.77 10.87
CA LYS A 50 -0.31 17.03 12.26
C LYS A 50 1.14 16.60 12.52
N LYS A 51 1.75 15.85 11.62
CA LYS A 51 3.11 15.35 11.81
C LYS A 51 4.14 16.25 11.17
N VAL A 52 5.13 16.63 11.93
CA VAL A 52 6.28 17.41 11.44
C VAL A 52 7.31 16.44 10.87
N ILE A 53 7.48 16.46 9.56
CA ILE A 53 8.44 15.64 8.82
C ILE A 53 9.64 16.51 8.46
N THR A 54 10.77 16.33 9.14
CA THR A 54 12.02 17.03 8.86
C THR A 54 13.09 16.05 8.35
N PRO A 55 14.11 16.52 7.62
CA PRO A 55 15.22 15.65 7.18
C PRO A 55 15.89 14.90 8.35
N GLU A 56 16.05 15.54 9.50
CA GLU A 56 16.65 14.94 10.70
C GLU A 56 15.79 13.79 11.23
N ARG A 57 14.46 13.99 11.34
CA ARG A 57 13.51 12.95 11.78
C ARG A 57 13.45 11.79 10.80
N VAL A 58 13.42 12.07 9.50
CA VAL A 58 13.43 11.03 8.45
C VAL A 58 14.72 10.22 8.49
N LYS A 59 15.88 10.88 8.60
CA LYS A 59 17.17 10.20 8.72
C LYS A 59 17.22 9.30 9.95
N LEU A 60 16.80 9.81 11.09
CA LEU A 60 16.77 9.06 12.34
C LEU A 60 15.80 7.88 12.26
N GLY A 61 14.60 8.09 11.74
CA GLY A 61 13.61 7.02 11.53
C GLY A 61 14.11 5.93 10.59
N LYS A 62 14.82 6.33 9.51
CA LYS A 62 15.47 5.39 8.61
C LYS A 62 16.55 4.55 9.32
N GLN A 63 17.38 5.16 10.17
CA GLN A 63 18.37 4.43 10.96
C GLN A 63 17.71 3.41 11.88
N LEU A 64 16.66 3.80 12.61
CA LEU A 64 15.91 2.91 13.51
C LEU A 64 15.22 1.76 12.76
N PHE A 65 14.66 2.03 11.57
CA PHE A 65 14.02 1.02 10.73
C PHE A 65 14.98 -0.11 10.30
N PHE A 66 16.25 0.21 10.13
CA PHE A 66 17.30 -0.75 9.75
C PHE A 66 18.13 -1.27 10.93
N ASP A 67 17.80 -0.90 12.17
CA ASP A 67 18.62 -1.25 13.34
C ASP A 67 18.14 -2.53 14.03
N THR A 68 18.96 -3.56 14.01
CA THR A 68 18.67 -4.85 14.64
C THR A 68 18.62 -4.79 16.16
N ARG A 69 19.17 -3.73 16.81
CA ARG A 69 19.03 -3.52 18.26
C ARG A 69 17.57 -3.40 18.74
N LEU A 70 16.64 -3.16 17.81
CA LEU A 70 15.21 -3.13 18.07
C LEU A 70 14.54 -4.52 18.00
N SER A 71 15.32 -5.60 17.90
CA SER A 71 14.83 -6.96 18.15
C SER A 71 15.56 -7.61 19.35
N LYS A 72 14.89 -8.51 20.07
CA LYS A 72 15.38 -9.09 21.32
C LYS A 72 16.76 -9.74 21.18
N ASP A 73 16.95 -10.52 20.13
CA ASP A 73 18.20 -11.22 19.82
C ASP A 73 19.15 -10.44 18.88
N GLN A 74 18.73 -9.25 18.45
CA GLN A 74 19.46 -8.37 17.53
C GLN A 74 19.71 -8.98 16.14
N THR A 75 18.85 -9.88 15.69
CA THR A 75 19.00 -10.57 14.40
C THR A 75 18.13 -9.97 13.29
N VAL A 76 16.98 -9.37 13.64
CA VAL A 76 16.02 -8.81 12.69
C VAL A 76 15.77 -7.31 12.94
N ASN A 77 15.30 -6.63 11.91
CA ASN A 77 14.84 -5.25 11.96
C ASN A 77 13.60 -5.08 11.06
N CYS A 78 13.04 -3.88 10.94
CA CYS A 78 11.85 -3.67 10.10
C CYS A 78 12.08 -4.06 8.65
N ALA A 79 13.29 -3.79 8.11
CA ALA A 79 13.63 -4.14 6.73
C ALA A 79 13.77 -5.65 6.49
N SER A 80 13.84 -6.48 7.55
CA SER A 80 13.86 -7.94 7.39
C SER A 80 12.55 -8.49 6.82
N CYS A 81 11.40 -7.86 7.20
CA CYS A 81 10.07 -8.20 6.68
C CYS A 81 9.59 -7.19 5.62
N HIS A 82 10.19 -6.00 5.56
CA HIS A 82 9.82 -4.92 4.66
C HIS A 82 11.01 -4.49 3.79
N ASP A 83 11.50 -5.42 2.95
CA ASP A 83 12.64 -5.17 2.06
C ASP A 83 12.29 -4.13 0.99
N LEU A 84 12.86 -2.95 1.12
CA LEU A 84 12.61 -1.83 0.20
C LEU A 84 13.12 -2.10 -1.23
N THR A 85 13.99 -3.09 -1.42
CA THR A 85 14.46 -3.50 -2.76
C THR A 85 13.48 -4.43 -3.46
N LYS A 86 12.66 -5.16 -2.69
CA LYS A 86 11.70 -6.18 -3.17
C LYS A 86 10.23 -5.74 -3.17
N GLY A 87 9.97 -4.47 -3.32
CA GLY A 87 8.59 -3.97 -3.30
C GLY A 87 8.07 -3.62 -1.89
N GLY A 88 8.92 -3.59 -0.87
CA GLY A 88 8.57 -3.23 0.50
C GLY A 88 7.97 -4.36 1.32
N ALA A 89 8.14 -5.61 0.87
CA ALA A 89 7.79 -6.86 1.55
C ALA A 89 8.95 -7.86 1.45
N ASP A 90 8.92 -8.94 2.22
CA ASP A 90 10.00 -9.94 2.25
C ASP A 90 9.94 -10.97 1.11
N GLY A 91 8.77 -11.10 0.46
CA GLY A 91 8.52 -12.10 -0.57
C GLY A 91 8.30 -13.51 -0.02
N LEU A 92 8.06 -13.66 1.28
CA LEU A 92 7.78 -14.93 1.92
C LEU A 92 6.26 -15.12 2.10
N SER A 93 5.80 -16.37 2.09
CA SER A 93 4.40 -16.68 2.36
C SER A 93 3.97 -16.34 3.79
N VAL A 94 4.91 -16.39 4.73
CA VAL A 94 4.68 -16.11 6.14
C VAL A 94 5.87 -15.33 6.69
N ALA A 95 5.59 -14.29 7.47
CA ALA A 95 6.61 -13.50 8.15
C ALA A 95 7.49 -14.38 9.07
N VAL A 96 8.81 -14.10 9.06
CA VAL A 96 9.81 -14.82 9.87
C VAL A 96 10.52 -13.82 10.79
N GLY A 97 10.38 -14.03 12.09
CA GLY A 97 10.96 -13.17 13.12
C GLY A 97 12.22 -13.72 13.77
N ILE A 98 12.47 -13.28 15.01
CA ILE A 98 13.64 -13.69 15.82
C ILE A 98 13.74 -15.22 15.92
N GLY A 99 14.98 -15.71 15.95
CA GLY A 99 15.25 -17.16 16.02
C GLY A 99 14.70 -17.95 14.83
N GLY A 100 14.35 -17.32 13.71
CA GLY A 100 13.77 -17.98 12.55
C GLY A 100 12.31 -18.43 12.74
N GLN A 101 11.63 -17.92 13.75
CA GLN A 101 10.24 -18.28 14.04
C GLN A 101 9.29 -17.75 12.96
N LYS A 102 8.48 -18.64 12.41
CA LYS A 102 7.38 -18.24 11.51
C LYS A 102 6.22 -17.63 12.32
N ASN A 103 5.55 -16.65 11.75
CA ASN A 103 4.34 -16.09 12.34
C ASN A 103 3.31 -17.22 12.58
N PRO A 104 2.86 -17.46 13.83
CA PRO A 104 1.98 -18.57 14.16
C PRO A 104 0.59 -18.47 13.53
N HIS A 105 0.18 -17.25 13.17
CA HIS A 105 -1.09 -16.99 12.48
C HIS A 105 -0.99 -17.15 10.97
N HIS A 106 0.16 -17.56 10.46
CA HIS A 106 0.48 -17.72 9.04
C HIS A 106 0.18 -16.44 8.22
N LEU A 107 0.58 -15.27 8.76
CA LEU A 107 0.37 -14.01 8.07
C LEU A 107 1.56 -13.61 7.20
N ASN A 108 1.23 -13.17 5.98
CA ASN A 108 2.15 -12.57 5.04
C ASN A 108 2.45 -11.11 5.44
N SER A 109 3.70 -10.67 5.22
CA SER A 109 4.12 -9.28 5.44
C SER A 109 3.60 -8.39 4.33
N PRO A 110 2.66 -7.45 4.58
CA PRO A 110 2.22 -6.52 3.56
C PRO A 110 3.32 -5.51 3.24
N THR A 111 3.28 -4.95 2.03
CA THR A 111 4.21 -3.89 1.66
C THR A 111 4.14 -2.68 2.59
N VAL A 112 5.29 -2.14 2.97
CA VAL A 112 5.41 -0.86 3.70
C VAL A 112 5.25 0.34 2.76
N TYR A 113 5.46 0.16 1.44
CA TYR A 113 5.25 1.23 0.49
C TYR A 113 3.80 1.71 0.48
N ASN A 114 3.63 3.03 0.47
CA ASN A 114 2.32 3.70 0.49
C ASN A 114 1.47 3.41 1.75
N SER A 115 2.00 2.75 2.79
CA SER A 115 1.28 2.46 4.02
C SER A 115 0.72 3.71 4.71
N ALA A 116 1.41 4.84 4.56
CA ALA A 116 0.97 6.15 5.07
C ALA A 116 -0.33 6.69 4.42
N LEU A 117 -0.75 6.14 3.29
CA LEU A 117 -2.01 6.51 2.64
C LEU A 117 -3.22 5.78 3.23
N PHE A 118 -3.00 4.79 4.08
CA PHE A 118 -4.07 4.06 4.74
C PHE A 118 -4.48 4.70 6.06
N LYS A 119 -5.77 4.67 6.35
CA LYS A 119 -6.33 5.12 7.63
C LYS A 119 -6.17 4.09 8.75
N ARG A 120 -5.90 2.83 8.43
CA ARG A 120 -5.72 1.72 9.35
C ARG A 120 -4.60 0.82 8.88
N GLN A 121 -3.89 0.20 9.83
CA GLN A 121 -2.78 -0.71 9.56
C GLN A 121 -3.10 -2.13 10.01
N PHE A 122 -2.28 -3.10 9.59
CA PHE A 122 -2.51 -4.56 9.66
C PHE A 122 -3.64 -5.05 8.76
N TRP A 123 -3.73 -6.38 8.59
CA TRP A 123 -4.77 -7.03 7.79
C TRP A 123 -6.18 -6.82 8.35
N ASP A 124 -6.32 -6.80 9.67
CA ASP A 124 -7.57 -6.56 10.39
C ASP A 124 -7.85 -5.07 10.69
N GLY A 125 -6.98 -4.17 10.27
CA GLY A 125 -7.16 -2.74 10.48
C GLY A 125 -7.12 -2.29 11.95
N ARG A 126 -6.59 -3.10 12.88
CA ARG A 126 -6.60 -2.84 14.32
C ARG A 126 -5.83 -1.59 14.73
N SER A 127 -4.75 -1.26 14.03
CA SER A 127 -3.96 -0.05 14.33
C SER A 127 -4.49 1.18 13.58
N PRO A 128 -4.73 2.30 14.30
CA PRO A 128 -5.30 3.51 13.71
C PRO A 128 -4.27 4.37 12.95
N ASN A 129 -2.99 4.09 13.09
CA ASN A 129 -1.89 4.86 12.47
C ASN A 129 -0.59 4.07 12.45
N LEU A 130 0.45 4.62 11.81
CA LEU A 130 1.77 3.98 11.68
C LEU A 130 2.53 3.89 13.00
N GLU A 131 2.37 4.85 13.91
CA GLU A 131 3.03 4.85 15.21
C GLU A 131 2.56 3.67 16.07
N ASP A 132 1.27 3.42 16.06
CA ASP A 132 0.67 2.30 16.78
C ASP A 132 1.06 0.97 16.12
N GLN A 133 1.05 0.94 14.78
CA GLN A 133 1.46 -0.25 14.03
C GLN A 133 2.91 -0.62 14.33
N ALA A 134 3.86 0.34 14.33
CA ALA A 134 5.27 0.08 14.54
C ALA A 134 5.56 -0.55 15.91
N MET A 135 4.74 -0.29 16.93
CA MET A 135 4.87 -0.93 18.24
C MET A 135 4.52 -2.42 18.22
N GLY A 136 3.56 -2.82 17.40
CA GLY A 136 3.07 -4.20 17.35
C GLY A 136 4.16 -5.24 17.05
N PRO A 137 4.82 -5.18 15.88
CA PRO A 137 5.90 -6.11 15.52
C PRO A 137 7.06 -6.10 16.52
N MET A 138 7.42 -4.93 17.05
CA MET A 138 8.47 -4.84 18.05
C MET A 138 8.13 -5.63 19.31
N LEU A 139 6.87 -5.64 19.74
CA LEU A 139 6.43 -6.33 20.96
C LEU A 139 6.06 -7.81 20.73
N ALA A 140 5.72 -8.19 19.50
CA ALA A 140 5.31 -9.55 19.19
C ALA A 140 6.45 -10.55 19.41
N PRO A 141 6.25 -11.58 20.28
CA PRO A 141 7.33 -12.49 20.69
C PRO A 141 7.86 -13.34 19.53
N PHE A 142 7.07 -13.56 18.51
CA PHE A 142 7.42 -14.31 17.29
C PHE A 142 7.91 -13.40 16.13
N GLU A 143 7.94 -12.08 16.32
CA GLU A 143 8.48 -11.13 15.33
C GLU A 143 9.79 -10.51 15.86
N MET A 144 9.75 -9.47 16.67
CA MET A 144 10.94 -8.80 17.20
C MET A 144 11.17 -9.05 18.71
N GLY A 145 10.15 -9.48 19.47
CA GLY A 145 10.24 -9.95 20.85
C GLY A 145 10.74 -8.95 21.89
N MET A 146 10.65 -7.65 21.60
CA MET A 146 11.12 -6.59 22.50
C MET A 146 10.18 -6.39 23.69
N THR A 147 10.70 -5.72 24.71
CA THR A 147 9.90 -4.98 25.70
C THR A 147 10.15 -3.49 25.53
N PRO A 148 9.20 -2.61 25.92
CA PRO A 148 9.40 -1.17 25.86
C PRO A 148 10.71 -0.73 26.56
N LYS A 149 10.94 -1.23 27.77
CA LYS A 149 12.14 -0.91 28.55
C LYS A 149 13.44 -1.32 27.84
N LEU A 150 13.49 -2.51 27.26
CA LEU A 150 14.68 -2.99 26.55
C LEU A 150 14.99 -2.13 25.31
N ALA A 151 13.97 -1.71 24.57
CA ALA A 151 14.14 -0.83 23.43
C ALA A 151 14.67 0.55 23.86
N GLU A 152 14.07 1.11 24.91
CA GLU A 152 14.50 2.39 25.50
C GLU A 152 15.96 2.32 25.96
N ASP A 153 16.33 1.29 26.72
CA ASP A 153 17.67 1.12 27.26
C ASP A 153 18.72 1.02 26.16
N ARG A 154 18.45 0.19 25.13
CA ARG A 154 19.37 0.01 24.02
C ARG A 154 19.60 1.28 23.20
N ILE A 155 18.54 2.02 22.91
CA ILE A 155 18.65 3.24 22.11
C ILE A 155 19.30 4.36 22.94
N ASN A 156 18.95 4.51 24.23
CA ASN A 156 19.56 5.50 25.11
C ASN A 156 21.04 5.19 25.44
N ALA A 157 21.46 3.94 25.35
CA ALA A 157 22.87 3.56 25.55
C ALA A 157 23.79 3.97 24.39
N VAL A 158 23.26 4.43 23.25
CA VAL A 158 24.03 4.86 22.08
C VAL A 158 24.09 6.39 22.03
N PRO A 159 25.23 7.01 22.34
CA PRO A 159 25.36 8.48 22.40
C PRO A 159 24.96 9.18 21.11
N GLU A 160 25.26 8.58 19.96
CA GLU A 160 24.92 9.13 18.64
C GLU A 160 23.39 9.14 18.41
N TYR A 161 22.64 8.17 18.93
CA TYR A 161 21.18 8.22 18.90
C TYR A 161 20.65 9.32 19.81
N VAL A 162 21.15 9.44 21.04
CA VAL A 162 20.75 10.52 21.95
C VAL A 162 20.98 11.88 21.29
N LYS A 163 22.15 12.11 20.69
CA LYS A 163 22.44 13.33 19.93
C LYS A 163 21.51 13.54 18.74
N SER A 164 21.17 12.47 18.01
CA SER A 164 20.27 12.53 16.86
C SER A 164 18.85 12.83 17.25
N PHE A 165 18.36 12.27 18.36
CA PHE A 165 17.04 12.58 18.92
C PHE A 165 16.95 14.03 19.38
N LYS A 166 17.97 14.54 20.12
CA LYS A 166 18.04 15.95 20.50
C LYS A 166 18.02 16.87 19.29
N LYS A 167 18.80 16.57 18.26
CA LYS A 167 18.78 17.34 17.01
C LYS A 167 17.42 17.36 16.33
N ALA A 168 16.70 16.22 16.34
CA ALA A 168 15.43 16.04 15.64
C ALA A 168 14.23 16.62 16.41
N TYR A 169 14.28 16.64 17.75
CA TYR A 169 13.13 16.94 18.60
C TYR A 169 13.37 18.00 19.68
N GLY A 170 14.60 18.48 19.87
CA GLY A 170 14.99 19.40 20.92
C GLY A 170 15.68 18.71 22.09
N ASP A 171 16.37 19.48 22.93
CA ASP A 171 17.24 18.95 23.99
C ASP A 171 16.47 18.19 25.07
N ASP A 172 15.23 18.57 25.35
CA ASP A 172 14.37 17.98 26.39
C ASP A 172 13.64 16.71 25.91
N VAL A 173 13.97 16.17 24.75
CA VAL A 173 13.29 14.99 24.20
C VAL A 173 13.47 13.78 25.11
N LYS A 174 12.37 13.19 25.53
CA LYS A 174 12.36 11.87 26.18
C LYS A 174 12.36 10.78 25.09
N ILE A 175 13.41 9.96 25.12
CA ILE A 175 13.54 8.83 24.19
C ILE A 175 12.90 7.60 24.84
N ASP A 176 11.59 7.56 24.82
CA ASP A 176 10.78 6.41 25.24
C ASP A 176 10.38 5.55 24.02
N PHE A 177 9.80 4.38 24.32
CA PHE A 177 9.38 3.41 23.29
C PHE A 177 8.42 4.02 22.24
N LYS A 178 7.47 4.84 22.70
CA LYS A 178 6.53 5.54 21.80
C LYS A 178 7.25 6.54 20.91
N LYS A 179 8.27 7.23 21.42
CA LYS A 179 9.08 8.14 20.63
C LYS A 179 9.90 7.40 19.58
N ILE A 180 10.47 6.24 19.92
CA ILE A 180 11.19 5.38 18.97
C ILE A 180 10.24 4.95 17.84
N ALA A 181 9.08 4.36 18.18
CA ALA A 181 8.08 3.93 17.20
C ALA A 181 7.57 5.08 16.32
N SER A 182 7.27 6.25 16.94
CA SER A 182 6.81 7.42 16.19
C SER A 182 7.88 7.97 15.24
N THR A 183 9.15 7.81 15.57
CA THR A 183 10.26 8.23 14.70
C THR A 183 10.43 7.29 13.51
N ILE A 184 10.25 5.98 13.70
CA ILE A 184 10.18 5.00 12.61
C ILE A 184 9.02 5.36 11.66
N ALA A 185 7.85 5.61 12.20
CA ALA A 185 6.66 6.00 11.44
C ALA A 185 6.84 7.30 10.62
N ILE A 186 7.71 8.24 11.05
CA ILE A 186 8.08 9.42 10.24
C ILE A 186 8.84 9.00 8.98
N PHE A 187 9.76 8.05 9.07
CA PHE A 187 10.44 7.52 7.89
C PHE A 187 9.47 6.78 6.96
N GLU A 188 8.60 5.93 7.49
CA GLU A 188 7.60 5.19 6.69
C GLU A 188 6.68 6.14 5.89
N ARG A 189 6.37 7.33 6.42
CA ARG A 189 5.61 8.37 5.70
C ARG A 189 6.31 8.89 4.45
N THR A 190 7.60 8.67 4.30
CA THR A 190 8.36 9.03 3.09
C THR A 190 8.40 7.92 2.04
N LEU A 191 7.91 6.72 2.38
CA LEU A 191 7.91 5.56 1.49
C LEU A 191 6.72 5.59 0.52
N ILE A 192 6.56 6.71 -0.17
CA ILE A 192 5.50 6.95 -1.15
C ILE A 192 6.05 6.72 -2.56
N THR A 193 5.31 5.99 -3.37
CA THR A 193 5.73 5.56 -4.71
C THR A 193 4.70 5.99 -5.77
N PRO A 194 4.73 7.26 -6.23
CA PRO A 194 3.90 7.71 -7.34
C PRO A 194 4.23 6.91 -8.62
N SER A 195 3.23 6.63 -9.43
CA SER A 195 3.33 5.79 -10.62
C SER A 195 2.85 6.50 -11.88
N ARG A 196 3.00 5.86 -13.05
CA ARG A 196 2.46 6.36 -14.32
C ARG A 196 0.94 6.47 -14.30
N PHE A 197 0.27 5.67 -13.50
CA PHE A 197 -1.16 5.79 -13.28
C PHE A 197 -1.53 7.12 -12.60
N ASP A 198 -0.71 7.60 -11.65
CA ASP A 198 -0.92 8.92 -11.05
C ASP A 198 -0.75 10.05 -12.08
N ASP A 199 0.24 9.93 -12.96
CA ASP A 199 0.47 10.88 -14.05
C ASP A 199 -0.74 10.92 -14.99
N PHE A 200 -1.32 9.76 -15.35
CA PHE A 200 -2.56 9.67 -16.12
C PHE A 200 -3.75 10.34 -15.40
N LEU A 201 -3.94 10.08 -14.11
CA LEU A 201 -5.01 10.71 -13.33
C LEU A 201 -4.87 12.23 -13.22
N ASN A 202 -3.64 12.74 -13.29
CA ASN A 202 -3.32 14.16 -13.34
C ASN A 202 -3.47 14.80 -14.75
N GLY A 203 -3.83 13.99 -15.76
CA GLY A 203 -4.16 14.48 -17.10
C GLY A 203 -3.13 14.17 -18.19
N GLU A 204 -2.03 13.47 -17.87
CA GLU A 204 -1.04 13.02 -18.84
C GLU A 204 -1.56 11.80 -19.60
N LYS A 205 -2.40 12.02 -20.61
CA LYS A 205 -3.10 10.98 -21.35
C LYS A 205 -2.17 9.87 -21.90
N ASN A 206 -0.94 10.23 -22.25
CA ASN A 206 0.06 9.31 -22.79
C ASN A 206 0.86 8.55 -21.73
N ALA A 207 0.62 8.81 -20.42
CA ALA A 207 1.27 8.09 -19.33
C ALA A 207 0.89 6.61 -19.29
N LEU A 208 -0.27 6.25 -19.83
CA LEU A 208 -0.70 4.86 -20.02
C LEU A 208 -0.74 4.49 -21.52
N THR A 209 -0.29 3.28 -21.82
CA THR A 209 -0.44 2.67 -23.14
C THR A 209 -1.90 2.29 -23.42
N LYS A 210 -2.23 1.99 -24.69
CA LYS A 210 -3.57 1.54 -25.08
C LYS A 210 -3.99 0.26 -24.32
N THR A 211 -3.07 -0.69 -24.16
CA THR A 211 -3.35 -1.94 -23.44
C THR A 211 -3.57 -1.71 -21.94
N GLU A 212 -2.79 -0.82 -21.32
CA GLU A 212 -2.99 -0.46 -19.90
C GLU A 212 -4.34 0.23 -19.69
N LYS A 213 -4.77 1.09 -20.62
CA LYS A 213 -6.11 1.71 -20.61
C LYS A 213 -7.23 0.68 -20.79
N LYS A 214 -7.02 -0.34 -21.64
CA LYS A 214 -7.95 -1.46 -21.78
C LYS A 214 -8.08 -2.22 -20.46
N GLY A 215 -6.97 -2.57 -19.81
CA GLY A 215 -6.98 -3.22 -18.51
C GLY A 215 -7.64 -2.38 -17.41
N LEU A 216 -7.45 -1.05 -17.42
CA LEU A 216 -8.16 -0.13 -16.54
C LEU A 216 -9.68 -0.15 -16.79
N SER A 217 -10.12 -0.23 -18.05
CA SER A 217 -11.55 -0.40 -18.36
C SER A 217 -12.09 -1.72 -17.80
N VAL A 218 -11.37 -2.84 -18.01
CA VAL A 218 -11.73 -4.14 -17.42
C VAL A 218 -11.83 -4.05 -15.89
N PHE A 219 -10.88 -3.37 -15.24
CA PHE A 219 -10.87 -3.16 -13.79
C PHE A 219 -12.13 -2.46 -13.28
N ILE A 220 -12.64 -1.49 -14.05
CA ILE A 220 -13.87 -0.76 -13.74
C ILE A 220 -15.08 -1.64 -14.04
N ASP A 221 -15.16 -2.19 -15.26
CA ASP A 221 -16.34 -2.87 -15.80
C ASP A 221 -16.62 -4.19 -15.05
N ARG A 222 -15.57 -4.88 -14.61
CA ARG A 222 -15.67 -6.11 -13.79
C ARG A 222 -15.90 -5.82 -12.30
N GLY A 223 -15.95 -4.55 -11.88
CA GLY A 223 -16.30 -4.15 -10.52
C GLY A 223 -15.18 -4.26 -9.49
N CYS A 224 -13.93 -4.52 -9.88
CA CYS A 224 -12.77 -4.54 -8.96
C CYS A 224 -12.64 -3.23 -8.18
N ILE A 225 -13.05 -2.13 -8.82
CA ILE A 225 -13.04 -0.78 -8.26
C ILE A 225 -13.97 -0.60 -7.05
N ASN A 226 -14.96 -1.47 -6.82
CA ASN A 226 -15.89 -1.35 -5.69
C ASN A 226 -15.16 -1.48 -4.33
N CYS A 227 -14.09 -2.27 -4.29
CA CYS A 227 -13.26 -2.46 -3.10
C CYS A 227 -11.88 -1.78 -3.26
N HIS A 228 -11.27 -1.88 -4.43
CA HIS A 228 -9.96 -1.32 -4.74
C HIS A 228 -10.10 0.10 -5.29
N THR A 229 -10.26 1.09 -4.42
CA THR A 229 -10.50 2.50 -4.77
C THR A 229 -9.65 3.47 -3.93
N GLY A 230 -9.83 4.77 -4.14
CA GLY A 230 -9.10 5.81 -3.42
C GLY A 230 -7.67 6.01 -3.88
N VAL A 231 -6.91 6.79 -3.11
CA VAL A 231 -5.50 7.12 -3.42
C VAL A 231 -4.57 5.92 -3.25
N ALA A 232 -4.84 5.07 -2.25
CA ALA A 232 -4.05 3.86 -2.00
C ALA A 232 -4.47 2.68 -2.88
N ILE A 233 -5.52 2.82 -3.69
CA ILE A 233 -6.18 1.78 -4.50
C ILE A 233 -6.46 0.55 -3.64
N GLY A 234 -7.22 0.81 -2.59
CA GLY A 234 -7.57 -0.08 -1.50
C GLY A 234 -7.56 0.66 -0.17
N GLY A 235 -7.63 -0.07 0.94
CA GLY A 235 -7.56 0.47 2.31
C GLY A 235 -8.88 0.61 3.02
N SER A 236 -10.02 0.37 2.35
CA SER A 236 -11.32 0.21 3.02
C SER A 236 -11.36 -1.09 3.83
N MET A 237 -12.20 -1.12 4.84
CA MET A 237 -12.52 -2.37 5.54
C MET A 237 -13.72 -3.00 4.83
N GLN A 238 -13.58 -4.27 4.45
CA GLN A 238 -14.60 -5.02 3.75
C GLN A 238 -14.89 -6.34 4.47
N PRO A 239 -16.09 -6.89 4.39
CA PRO A 239 -16.38 -8.20 4.94
C PRO A 239 -15.43 -9.24 4.35
N PHE A 240 -14.85 -10.05 5.23
CA PHE A 240 -14.08 -11.23 4.85
C PHE A 240 -15.04 -12.42 4.59
N ALA A 241 -16.16 -12.15 3.93
CA ALA A 241 -17.13 -13.16 3.49
C ALA A 241 -16.51 -14.23 2.58
N ILE A 242 -15.31 -13.92 2.08
CA ILE A 242 -14.41 -14.81 1.39
C ILE A 242 -14.01 -16.03 2.24
N ALA A 243 -14.06 -15.93 3.58
CA ALA A 243 -13.50 -16.96 4.44
C ALA A 243 -14.09 -18.36 4.17
N ASP A 244 -15.35 -18.44 3.80
CA ASP A 244 -15.99 -19.72 3.50
C ASP A 244 -15.78 -20.23 2.09
N GLU A 245 -15.45 -19.35 1.15
CA GLU A 245 -15.25 -19.70 -0.26
C GLU A 245 -13.78 -19.67 -0.69
N PHE A 246 -12.91 -18.97 0.06
CA PHE A 246 -11.50 -18.90 -0.25
C PHE A 246 -10.83 -20.27 -0.16
N LYS A 247 -10.19 -20.69 -1.26
CA LYS A 247 -9.57 -22.02 -1.40
C LYS A 247 -8.57 -22.35 -0.29
N PHE A 248 -7.89 -21.37 0.27
CA PHE A 248 -6.86 -21.51 1.29
C PHE A 248 -7.28 -20.94 2.65
N LYS A 249 -8.57 -20.89 2.95
CA LYS A 249 -9.14 -20.31 4.18
C LYS A 249 -8.66 -21.00 5.48
N ASP A 250 -8.21 -22.23 5.37
CA ASP A 250 -7.74 -23.04 6.50
C ASP A 250 -6.21 -22.94 6.70
N VAL A 251 -5.53 -22.12 5.90
CA VAL A 251 -4.11 -21.82 6.12
C VAL A 251 -4.00 -20.60 7.04
N GLY A 252 -3.57 -20.84 8.28
CA GLY A 252 -3.58 -19.88 9.37
C GLY A 252 -4.97 -19.75 10.03
N ASP A 253 -5.05 -18.91 11.04
CA ASP A 253 -6.25 -18.70 11.86
C ASP A 253 -6.89 -17.31 11.68
N PHE A 254 -6.39 -16.51 10.74
CA PHE A 254 -6.90 -15.16 10.49
C PHE A 254 -8.32 -15.18 9.91
N LYS A 255 -9.24 -14.45 10.56
CA LYS A 255 -10.66 -14.33 10.18
C LYS A 255 -11.14 -12.87 10.06
N GLY A 256 -10.20 -11.92 9.91
CA GLY A 256 -10.52 -10.49 9.95
C GLY A 256 -10.53 -9.91 11.37
N ASP A 257 -11.12 -8.74 11.52
CA ASP A 257 -11.36 -8.12 12.82
C ASP A 257 -12.52 -8.83 13.58
N LYS A 258 -12.88 -8.31 14.74
CA LYS A 258 -14.00 -8.86 15.56
C LYS A 258 -15.37 -8.90 14.85
N ASN A 259 -15.50 -8.17 13.73
CA ASN A 259 -16.71 -8.14 12.89
C ASN A 259 -16.50 -8.91 11.57
N GLY A 260 -15.41 -9.65 11.43
CA GLY A 260 -15.05 -10.34 10.20
C GLY A 260 -14.65 -9.40 9.05
N LEU A 261 -14.13 -8.21 9.36
CA LEU A 261 -13.68 -7.27 8.34
C LEU A 261 -12.18 -7.40 8.10
N VAL A 262 -11.79 -7.28 6.83
CA VAL A 262 -10.39 -7.26 6.40
C VAL A 262 -10.10 -5.93 5.68
N LYS A 263 -8.89 -5.41 5.90
CA LYS A 263 -8.42 -4.25 5.15
C LYS A 263 -8.10 -4.68 3.73
N VAL A 264 -8.73 -4.06 2.75
CA VAL A 264 -8.44 -4.26 1.32
C VAL A 264 -6.99 -3.84 1.06
N PRO A 265 -6.11 -4.77 0.62
CA PRO A 265 -4.71 -4.44 0.36
C PRO A 265 -4.56 -3.46 -0.79
N SER A 266 -3.41 -2.76 -0.82
CA SER A 266 -3.06 -1.91 -1.94
C SER A 266 -2.83 -2.72 -3.20
N LEU A 267 -3.33 -2.20 -4.33
CA LEU A 267 -2.89 -2.68 -5.64
C LEU A 267 -1.67 -1.90 -6.17
N ARG A 268 -1.24 -0.84 -5.48
CA ARG A 268 0.03 -0.17 -5.82
C ARG A 268 1.18 -1.13 -5.60
N ASN A 269 2.04 -1.26 -6.60
CA ASN A 269 3.17 -2.19 -6.63
C ASN A 269 2.76 -3.68 -6.52
N VAL A 270 1.50 -4.05 -6.77
CA VAL A 270 1.02 -5.42 -6.60
C VAL A 270 1.84 -6.45 -7.39
N THR A 271 2.32 -6.09 -8.56
CA THR A 271 3.20 -6.92 -9.40
C THR A 271 4.56 -7.26 -8.76
N LEU A 272 4.94 -6.53 -7.71
CA LEU A 272 6.21 -6.70 -6.99
C LEU A 272 6.04 -7.39 -5.63
N ASN A 273 4.82 -7.77 -5.24
CA ASN A 273 4.47 -8.19 -3.88
C ASN A 273 3.94 -9.63 -3.79
N SER A 274 4.42 -10.52 -4.66
CA SER A 274 4.20 -11.96 -4.50
C SER A 274 4.89 -12.44 -3.20
N PRO A 275 4.31 -13.42 -2.49
CA PRO A 275 3.02 -14.08 -2.72
C PRO A 275 1.81 -13.27 -2.22
N TYR A 276 0.61 -13.61 -2.71
CA TYR A 276 -0.61 -12.83 -2.51
C TYR A 276 -1.50 -13.38 -1.39
N PHE A 277 -2.51 -12.58 -1.02
CA PHE A 277 -3.43 -12.76 0.10
C PHE A 277 -2.76 -12.63 1.48
N HIS A 278 -3.59 -12.59 2.51
CA HIS A 278 -3.14 -12.43 3.90
C HIS A 278 -2.24 -13.57 4.39
N ASN A 279 -2.37 -14.75 3.81
CA ASN A 279 -1.61 -15.94 4.17
C ASN A 279 -0.56 -16.35 3.12
N GLY A 280 -0.33 -15.51 2.09
CA GLY A 280 0.73 -15.72 1.11
C GLY A 280 0.68 -17.05 0.36
N THR A 281 -0.50 -17.62 0.16
CA THR A 281 -0.64 -18.96 -0.43
C THR A 281 -0.66 -18.98 -1.95
N VAL A 282 -0.83 -17.83 -2.59
CA VAL A 282 -0.90 -17.72 -4.04
C VAL A 282 0.31 -16.95 -4.55
N VAL A 283 1.12 -17.58 -5.39
CA VAL A 283 2.37 -17.01 -5.89
C VAL A 283 2.15 -16.20 -7.18
N GLU A 284 1.33 -16.72 -8.10
CA GLU A 284 1.12 -16.10 -9.39
C GLU A 284 0.00 -15.06 -9.33
N LEU A 285 0.27 -13.85 -9.85
CA LEU A 285 -0.72 -12.77 -9.89
C LEU A 285 -1.97 -13.16 -10.69
N LYS A 286 -1.78 -13.92 -11.78
CA LYS A 286 -2.88 -14.45 -12.58
C LYS A 286 -3.84 -15.29 -11.75
N ASP A 287 -3.31 -16.16 -10.90
CA ASP A 287 -4.11 -17.02 -10.03
C ASP A 287 -4.78 -16.22 -8.91
N ALA A 288 -4.11 -15.19 -8.38
CA ALA A 288 -4.70 -14.28 -7.41
C ALA A 288 -5.89 -13.50 -7.99
N ILE A 289 -5.80 -13.05 -9.24
CA ILE A 289 -6.90 -12.38 -9.94
C ILE A 289 -8.06 -13.35 -10.18
N LYS A 290 -7.78 -14.58 -10.62
CA LYS A 290 -8.80 -15.62 -10.82
C LYS A 290 -9.56 -15.92 -9.53
N GLU A 291 -8.80 -16.15 -8.45
CA GLU A 291 -9.40 -16.44 -7.14
C GLU A 291 -10.22 -15.26 -6.62
N MET A 292 -9.71 -14.03 -6.71
CA MET A 292 -10.44 -12.83 -6.30
C MET A 292 -11.72 -12.64 -7.11
N SER A 293 -11.69 -12.87 -8.42
CA SER A 293 -12.87 -12.77 -9.27
C SER A 293 -13.92 -13.82 -8.89
N ARG A 294 -13.50 -15.05 -8.64
CA ARG A 294 -14.37 -16.15 -8.26
C ARG A 294 -15.15 -15.86 -6.96
N ILE A 295 -14.46 -15.31 -5.96
CA ILE A 295 -15.02 -15.18 -4.61
C ILE A 295 -15.69 -13.82 -4.35
N GLN A 296 -15.25 -12.75 -5.03
CA GLN A 296 -15.78 -11.39 -4.76
C GLN A 296 -16.79 -10.90 -5.78
N LEU A 297 -16.67 -11.32 -7.02
CA LEU A 297 -17.46 -10.73 -8.08
C LEU A 297 -18.67 -11.58 -8.45
N SER A 298 -18.81 -12.79 -7.88
CA SER A 298 -19.89 -13.76 -8.21
C SER A 298 -20.12 -13.90 -9.72
N VAL A 299 -19.12 -13.55 -10.52
CA VAL A 299 -19.19 -13.54 -11.98
C VAL A 299 -18.70 -14.89 -12.46
N THR A 300 -19.49 -15.50 -13.31
CA THR A 300 -19.12 -16.71 -14.04
C THR A 300 -17.93 -16.42 -14.95
N GLY A 301 -16.71 -16.51 -14.35
CA GLY A 301 -15.43 -16.46 -15.05
C GLY A 301 -15.01 -15.07 -15.55
N ILE A 302 -13.78 -14.73 -15.23
CA ILE A 302 -13.01 -13.71 -15.95
C ILE A 302 -12.19 -14.45 -17.02
N GLU A 303 -12.16 -13.95 -18.24
CA GLU A 303 -11.41 -14.55 -19.33
C GLU A 303 -9.91 -14.32 -19.17
N ASP A 304 -9.08 -15.27 -19.64
CA ASP A 304 -7.62 -15.16 -19.56
C ASP A 304 -7.09 -13.88 -20.23
N ALA A 305 -7.70 -13.47 -21.34
CA ALA A 305 -7.34 -12.22 -22.01
C ALA A 305 -7.61 -10.97 -21.18
N GLU A 306 -8.70 -10.96 -20.39
CA GLU A 306 -9.01 -9.85 -19.46
C GLU A 306 -8.05 -9.83 -18.28
N ILE A 307 -7.62 -11.00 -17.80
CA ILE A 307 -6.61 -11.10 -16.76
C ILE A 307 -5.27 -10.54 -17.24
N ASP A 308 -4.87 -10.84 -18.47
CA ASP A 308 -3.63 -10.33 -19.07
C ASP A 308 -3.70 -8.80 -19.24
N ASP A 309 -4.87 -8.27 -19.63
CA ASP A 309 -5.12 -6.81 -19.66
C ASP A 309 -5.02 -6.18 -18.27
N LEU A 310 -5.61 -6.81 -17.23
CA LEU A 310 -5.52 -6.36 -15.83
C LEU A 310 -4.08 -6.37 -15.33
N ILE A 311 -3.31 -7.43 -15.58
CA ILE A 311 -1.89 -7.50 -15.21
C ILE A 311 -1.11 -6.38 -15.89
N THR A 312 -1.41 -6.10 -17.16
CA THR A 312 -0.79 -5.01 -17.92
C THR A 312 -1.13 -3.65 -17.27
N PHE A 313 -2.39 -3.43 -16.88
CA PHE A 313 -2.77 -2.24 -16.11
C PHE A 313 -2.04 -2.18 -14.77
N PHE A 314 -1.93 -3.27 -14.02
CA PHE A 314 -1.26 -3.29 -12.72
C PHE A 314 0.22 -2.92 -12.80
N LYS A 315 0.92 -3.19 -13.91
CA LYS A 315 2.27 -2.68 -14.17
C LYS A 315 2.35 -1.15 -14.19
N SER A 316 1.26 -0.48 -14.57
CA SER A 316 1.21 0.99 -14.50
C SER A 316 1.11 1.53 -13.07
N LEU A 317 0.77 0.67 -12.10
CA LEU A 317 0.72 0.97 -10.66
C LEU A 317 2.08 0.78 -9.97
N GLU A 318 3.08 0.27 -10.67
CA GLU A 318 4.45 0.21 -10.16
C GLU A 318 4.99 1.64 -10.02
N GLY A 319 5.30 1.99 -8.79
CA GLY A 319 5.70 3.35 -8.47
C GLY A 319 7.18 3.60 -8.58
N ARG A 320 7.52 4.87 -8.75
CA ARG A 320 8.90 5.36 -8.66
C ARG A 320 9.37 5.25 -7.21
N LYS A 321 10.31 4.35 -6.95
CA LYS A 321 10.81 4.09 -5.59
C LYS A 321 11.56 5.32 -5.05
N PRO A 322 11.39 5.65 -3.76
CA PRO A 322 12.23 6.66 -3.11
C PRO A 322 13.67 6.18 -2.97
N ASP A 323 14.58 7.07 -2.58
CA ASP A 323 15.97 6.71 -2.29
C ASP A 323 16.03 5.69 -1.14
N ILE A 324 16.51 4.49 -1.47
CA ILE A 324 16.65 3.35 -0.57
C ILE A 324 18.10 3.10 -0.12
N THR A 325 19.02 4.08 -0.32
CA THR A 325 20.41 3.95 0.15
C THR A 325 20.42 3.54 1.63
N LEU A 326 21.14 2.46 1.95
CA LEU A 326 21.23 1.95 3.32
C LEU A 326 21.84 3.00 4.25
N PRO A 327 21.23 3.24 5.43
CA PRO A 327 21.75 4.22 6.37
C PRO A 327 22.99 3.67 7.07
N LYS A 328 23.90 4.57 7.44
CA LYS A 328 24.92 4.23 8.43
C LYS A 328 24.28 4.16 9.80
N ILE A 329 24.26 2.97 10.39
CA ILE A 329 23.77 2.76 11.74
C ILE A 329 24.78 3.27 12.76
N PRO A 330 24.41 4.05 13.78
CA PRO A 330 25.28 4.45 14.88
C PRO A 330 25.89 3.25 15.62
N LYS A 331 27.15 3.37 16.06
CA LYS A 331 27.86 2.32 16.79
C LYS A 331 27.56 2.32 18.28
#